data_46c61b653426f8812443e537ccda0603
#
_entry.id   46c61b653426f8812443e537ccda0603
#
_cell.length_a   1.000
_cell.length_b   1.000
_cell.length_c   1.000
_cell.angle_alpha   90.00
_cell.angle_beta   90.00
_cell.angle_gamma   90.00
#
_symmetry.space_group_name_H-M   'P 1'
#
loop_
_entity.id
_entity.type
_entity.pdbx_description
1 polymer ?
#
loop_
_entity_poly.entity_id
_entity_poly.type
_entity_poly.pdbx_seq_one_letter_code
_entity_poly.pdbx_strand_id
1 'polypeptide(L)'
;NAEEAARVADWYKQLFGDGYFLEIQRHEHVPQLPRLNEGLVALGQELSIPLVATNDAHYVRQSESPLQDVYISIQTNTTIHDEKRLRMEDDSYYIKSPEEMAQLFPDFPQALENTGLIADMCNVELEFDQAHLPKYPTPDGVVADEYLSKLCWEGFKNRYPRATSQAEDRLRYELEVIQHTNFANYFLVVWDIIDFVRREGIMYGVRGSAAGSVALYCLGITNVDPLEYRLVFER
;
A
#
# COMPACT_ATOMS: atom_id res chain seq x y z
N ASN A 1 24.08 -0.07 18.42
CA ASN A 1 25.19 0.91 18.46
C ASN A 1 24.59 2.29 18.70
N ALA A 2 24.93 2.91 19.87
CA ALA A 2 24.36 4.20 20.29
C ALA A 2 24.79 5.36 19.34
N GLU A 3 26.04 5.38 18.89
CA GLU A 3 26.55 6.41 17.97
C GLU A 3 25.80 6.39 16.63
N GLU A 4 25.54 5.20 16.09
CA GLU A 4 24.78 5.07 14.84
C GLU A 4 23.31 5.49 15.04
N ALA A 5 22.70 5.17 16.17
CA ALA A 5 21.35 5.63 16.50
C ALA A 5 21.29 7.16 16.58
N ALA A 6 22.28 7.80 17.23
CA ALA A 6 22.37 9.25 17.32
C ALA A 6 22.52 9.89 15.92
N ARG A 7 23.39 9.35 15.08
CA ARG A 7 23.58 9.83 13.70
C ARG A 7 22.29 9.74 12.87
N VAL A 8 21.55 8.65 12.98
CA VAL A 8 20.30 8.45 12.27
C VAL A 8 19.21 9.38 12.80
N ALA A 9 19.08 9.52 14.12
CA ALA A 9 18.11 10.41 14.73
C ALA A 9 18.37 11.89 14.39
N ASP A 10 19.64 12.32 14.40
CA ASP A 10 20.02 13.67 13.99
C ASP A 10 19.70 13.93 12.52
N TRP A 11 19.95 12.96 11.64
CA TRP A 11 19.58 13.06 10.22
C TRP A 11 18.07 13.24 10.01
N TYR A 12 17.24 12.46 10.71
CA TYR A 12 15.78 12.62 10.64
C TYR A 12 15.31 13.95 11.24
N LYS A 13 15.93 14.39 12.34
CA LYS A 13 15.65 15.72 12.92
C LYS A 13 15.95 16.85 11.94
N GLN A 14 17.09 16.78 11.23
CA GLN A 14 17.42 17.77 10.20
C GLN A 14 16.44 17.75 9.03
N LEU A 15 15.92 16.58 8.67
CA LEU A 15 14.99 16.41 7.56
C LEU A 15 13.56 16.90 7.89
N PHE A 16 13.05 16.53 9.08
CA PHE A 16 11.65 16.76 9.46
C PHE A 16 11.46 17.89 10.48
N GLY A 17 12.53 18.44 11.05
CA GLY A 17 12.47 19.54 12.03
C GLY A 17 11.60 19.17 13.23
N ASP A 18 10.62 20.03 13.53
CA ASP A 18 9.69 19.88 14.66
C ASP A 18 8.65 18.74 14.44
N GLY A 19 8.60 18.17 13.25
CA GLY A 19 7.75 17.01 12.92
C GLY A 19 8.36 15.65 13.25
N TYR A 20 9.54 15.61 13.90
CA TYR A 20 10.22 14.36 14.25
C TYR A 20 10.18 14.11 15.76
N PHE A 21 9.74 12.93 16.16
CA PHE A 21 9.60 12.48 17.54
C PHE A 21 10.29 11.12 17.72
N LEU A 22 10.79 10.85 18.93
CA LEU A 22 11.25 9.53 19.32
C LEU A 22 10.12 8.82 20.08
N GLU A 23 9.78 7.62 19.61
CA GLU A 23 8.68 6.83 20.14
C GLU A 23 9.13 5.93 21.30
N ILE A 24 8.39 5.97 22.39
CA ILE A 24 8.57 5.07 23.55
C ILE A 24 7.32 4.20 23.75
N GLN A 25 7.54 2.92 24.07
CA GLN A 25 6.47 1.95 24.32
C GLN A 25 6.71 1.19 25.61
N ARG A 26 5.66 0.70 26.25
CA ARG A 26 5.74 -0.17 27.44
C ARG A 26 4.84 -1.38 27.29
N HIS A 27 5.47 -2.56 27.20
CA HIS A 27 4.83 -3.88 27.23
C HIS A 27 5.52 -4.73 28.29
N GLU A 28 4.73 -5.43 29.12
CA GLU A 28 5.25 -6.11 30.29
C GLU A 28 6.22 -7.23 29.96
N HIS A 29 5.93 -7.99 28.91
CA HIS A 29 6.69 -9.19 28.54
C HIS A 29 7.71 -8.95 27.43
N VAL A 30 8.03 -7.70 27.11
CA VAL A 30 9.10 -7.35 26.14
C VAL A 30 10.33 -6.85 26.91
N PRO A 31 11.27 -7.72 27.28
CA PRO A 31 12.35 -7.40 28.21
C PRO A 31 13.36 -6.38 27.68
N GLN A 32 13.37 -6.11 26.38
CA GLN A 32 14.26 -5.15 25.74
C GLN A 32 13.78 -3.70 25.87
N LEU A 33 12.46 -3.47 26.03
CA LEU A 33 11.86 -2.13 26.03
C LEU A 33 12.38 -1.19 27.11
N PRO A 34 12.56 -1.60 28.37
CA PRO A 34 13.10 -0.70 29.40
C PRO A 34 14.44 -0.11 29.01
N ARG A 35 15.38 -0.93 28.57
CA ARG A 35 16.71 -0.48 28.11
C ARG A 35 16.64 0.36 26.85
N LEU A 36 15.75 0.02 25.93
CA LEU A 36 15.53 0.81 24.68
C LEU A 36 14.99 2.19 25.02
N ASN A 37 13.99 2.27 25.89
CA ASN A 37 13.40 3.54 26.32
C ASN A 37 14.41 4.43 27.05
N GLU A 38 15.26 3.87 27.94
CA GLU A 38 16.36 4.60 28.56
C GLU A 38 17.28 5.23 27.51
N GLY A 39 17.65 4.48 26.49
CA GLY A 39 18.46 4.97 25.38
C GLY A 39 17.76 6.06 24.55
N LEU A 40 16.47 5.91 24.26
CA LEU A 40 15.67 6.89 23.52
C LEU A 40 15.47 8.17 24.33
N VAL A 41 15.25 8.08 25.63
CA VAL A 41 15.15 9.25 26.53
C VAL A 41 16.47 10.02 26.55
N ALA A 42 17.60 9.35 26.72
CA ALA A 42 18.92 9.97 26.70
C ALA A 42 19.19 10.67 25.34
N LEU A 43 18.88 9.98 24.26
CA LEU A 43 19.03 10.48 22.90
C LEU A 43 18.14 11.70 22.62
N GLY A 44 16.89 11.66 23.08
CA GLY A 44 15.94 12.77 22.97
C GLY A 44 16.43 14.02 23.70
N GLN A 45 17.03 13.84 24.90
CA GLN A 45 17.63 14.93 25.67
C GLN A 45 18.88 15.50 24.96
N GLU A 46 19.78 14.64 24.51
CA GLU A 46 21.02 15.03 23.84
C GLU A 46 20.74 15.82 22.55
N LEU A 47 19.85 15.30 21.71
CA LEU A 47 19.53 15.91 20.41
C LEU A 47 18.36 16.89 20.46
N SER A 48 17.75 17.13 21.63
CA SER A 48 16.55 17.97 21.78
C SER A 48 15.42 17.49 20.82
N ILE A 49 15.14 16.20 20.80
CA ILE A 49 14.04 15.59 20.06
C ILE A 49 12.94 15.21 21.06
N PRO A 50 11.68 15.64 20.87
CA PRO A 50 10.60 15.30 21.78
C PRO A 50 10.26 13.80 21.73
N LEU A 51 9.76 13.27 22.85
CA LEU A 51 9.28 11.91 22.94
C LEU A 51 7.78 11.84 22.65
N VAL A 52 7.31 10.71 22.11
CA VAL A 52 5.88 10.37 22.04
C VAL A 52 5.66 8.97 22.61
N ALA A 53 4.61 8.81 23.44
CA ALA A 53 4.25 7.52 24.00
C ALA A 53 3.15 6.86 23.17
N THR A 54 3.39 5.63 22.70
CA THR A 54 2.42 4.84 21.94
C THR A 54 2.23 3.46 22.57
N ASN A 55 1.30 2.69 22.02
CA ASN A 55 0.99 1.35 22.51
C ASN A 55 1.04 0.25 21.43
N ASP A 56 1.46 0.55 20.22
CA ASP A 56 1.51 -0.45 19.14
C ASP A 56 0.21 -1.26 19.01
N ALA A 57 -0.94 -0.59 19.00
CA ALA A 57 -2.25 -1.22 19.06
C ALA A 57 -2.54 -2.07 17.82
N HIS A 58 -2.81 -3.36 18.03
CA HIS A 58 -3.12 -4.33 16.97
C HIS A 58 -4.57 -4.83 17.02
N TYR A 59 -5.28 -4.57 18.12
CA TYR A 59 -6.71 -4.92 18.31
C TYR A 59 -7.38 -3.92 19.24
N VAL A 60 -8.71 -3.92 19.27
CA VAL A 60 -9.48 -2.88 19.98
C VAL A 60 -9.54 -3.16 21.47
N ARG A 61 -9.82 -4.41 21.88
CA ARG A 61 -10.00 -4.79 23.28
C ARG A 61 -8.99 -5.85 23.69
N GLN A 62 -8.53 -5.82 24.92
CA GLN A 62 -7.60 -6.81 25.46
C GLN A 62 -8.08 -8.26 25.26
N SER A 63 -9.39 -8.50 25.41
CA SER A 63 -10.00 -9.82 25.19
C SER A 63 -9.92 -10.35 23.75
N GLU A 64 -9.50 -9.52 22.80
CA GLU A 64 -9.35 -9.87 21.37
C GLU A 64 -7.94 -10.38 21.03
N SER A 65 -7.01 -10.38 22.00
CA SER A 65 -5.66 -10.92 21.83
C SER A 65 -5.64 -12.35 21.23
N PRO A 66 -6.51 -13.30 21.62
CA PRO A 66 -6.55 -14.62 21.00
C PRO A 66 -6.96 -14.60 19.52
N LEU A 67 -7.77 -13.63 19.09
CA LEU A 67 -8.14 -13.46 17.67
C LEU A 67 -6.95 -12.97 16.85
N GLN A 68 -6.18 -12.01 17.40
CA GLN A 68 -4.96 -11.52 16.77
C GLN A 68 -3.95 -12.66 16.58
N ASP A 69 -3.83 -13.56 17.55
CA ASP A 69 -2.96 -14.73 17.47
C ASP A 69 -3.35 -15.67 16.30
N VAL A 70 -4.65 -15.85 16.06
CA VAL A 70 -5.15 -16.60 14.89
C VAL A 70 -4.81 -15.86 13.58
N TYR A 71 -4.99 -14.52 13.50
CA TYR A 71 -4.64 -13.75 12.32
C TYR A 71 -3.15 -13.83 11.98
N ILE A 72 -2.27 -13.73 12.98
CA ILE A 72 -0.82 -13.89 12.77
C ILE A 72 -0.51 -15.29 12.22
N SER A 73 -1.16 -16.33 12.76
CA SER A 73 -0.98 -17.71 12.27
C SER A 73 -1.39 -17.86 10.81
N ILE A 74 -2.51 -17.28 10.40
CA ILE A 74 -2.97 -17.27 9.00
C ILE A 74 -1.96 -16.53 8.12
N GLN A 75 -1.53 -15.34 8.53
CA GLN A 75 -0.58 -14.50 7.77
C GLN A 75 0.78 -15.18 7.58
N THR A 76 1.25 -15.90 8.59
CA THR A 76 2.55 -16.59 8.57
C THR A 76 2.49 -18.03 8.06
N ASN A 77 1.30 -18.48 7.63
CA ASN A 77 1.04 -19.84 7.18
C ASN A 77 1.46 -20.91 8.21
N THR A 78 1.13 -20.65 9.47
CA THR A 78 1.36 -21.56 10.61
C THR A 78 0.02 -21.91 11.26
N THR A 79 0.04 -22.78 12.26
CA THR A 79 -1.12 -23.10 13.08
C THR A 79 -0.94 -22.60 14.50
N ILE A 80 -2.02 -22.39 15.24
CA ILE A 80 -1.97 -21.96 16.65
C ILE A 80 -1.28 -22.99 17.57
N HIS A 81 -1.08 -24.23 17.09
CA HIS A 81 -0.43 -25.30 17.82
C HIS A 81 1.08 -25.37 17.58
N ASP A 82 1.61 -24.61 16.62
CA ASP A 82 3.03 -24.59 16.32
C ASP A 82 3.80 -23.83 17.41
N GLU A 83 4.75 -24.48 18.04
CA GLU A 83 5.51 -23.92 19.17
C GLU A 83 6.41 -22.74 18.75
N LYS A 84 6.95 -22.78 17.52
CA LYS A 84 7.93 -21.81 16.98
C LYS A 84 7.31 -20.79 16.04
N ARG A 85 6.03 -20.47 16.19
CA ARG A 85 5.36 -19.46 15.38
C ARG A 85 5.58 -18.04 15.91
N LEU A 86 5.38 -17.06 15.03
CA LEU A 86 5.28 -15.66 15.44
C LEU A 86 4.00 -15.45 16.26
N ARG A 87 4.10 -14.74 17.39
CA ARG A 87 2.98 -14.32 18.23
C ARG A 87 3.34 -13.04 18.98
N MET A 88 2.34 -12.33 19.46
CA MET A 88 2.56 -11.20 20.36
C MET A 88 3.08 -11.72 21.72
N GLU A 89 3.96 -10.96 22.37
CA GLU A 89 4.58 -11.35 23.62
C GLU A 89 3.59 -11.39 24.80
N ASP A 90 2.56 -10.52 24.75
CA ASP A 90 1.49 -10.44 25.74
C ASP A 90 0.17 -9.92 25.12
N ASP A 91 -0.83 -9.62 25.92
CA ASP A 91 -2.14 -9.13 25.51
C ASP A 91 -2.32 -7.61 25.64
N SER A 92 -1.21 -6.87 25.78
CA SER A 92 -1.22 -5.42 26.04
C SER A 92 -1.38 -4.54 24.81
N TYR A 93 -1.43 -5.11 23.60
CA TYR A 93 -1.46 -4.42 22.30
C TYR A 93 -2.88 -3.98 21.87
N TYR A 94 -3.71 -3.58 22.83
CA TYR A 94 -5.06 -3.07 22.57
C TYR A 94 -5.10 -1.55 22.65
N ILE A 95 -6.20 -0.95 22.20
CA ILE A 95 -6.41 0.50 22.30
C ILE A 95 -6.72 0.86 23.75
N LYS A 96 -5.71 1.37 24.46
CA LYS A 96 -5.83 1.82 25.85
C LYS A 96 -6.52 3.16 25.96
N SER A 97 -7.25 3.38 27.07
CA SER A 97 -7.78 4.68 27.41
C SER A 97 -6.67 5.67 27.78
N PRO A 98 -6.96 7.00 27.76
CA PRO A 98 -6.01 8.00 28.23
C PRO A 98 -5.53 7.77 29.68
N GLU A 99 -6.42 7.29 30.55
CA GLU A 99 -6.13 6.98 31.94
C GLU A 99 -5.19 5.77 32.07
N GLU A 100 -5.41 4.72 31.29
CA GLU A 100 -4.51 3.56 31.22
C GLU A 100 -3.13 3.95 30.71
N MET A 101 -3.07 4.79 29.67
CA MET A 101 -1.80 5.29 29.17
C MET A 101 -1.09 6.19 30.18
N ALA A 102 -1.81 7.03 30.93
CA ALA A 102 -1.22 7.85 31.98
C ALA A 102 -0.65 7.00 33.14
N GLN A 103 -1.31 5.90 33.47
CA GLN A 103 -0.80 4.93 34.48
C GLN A 103 0.43 4.18 33.95
N LEU A 104 0.50 3.91 32.67
CA LEU A 104 1.61 3.21 32.04
C LEU A 104 2.86 4.10 31.91
N PHE A 105 2.69 5.40 31.70
CA PHE A 105 3.78 6.38 31.50
C PHE A 105 3.78 7.51 32.55
N PRO A 106 3.77 7.23 33.86
CA PRO A 106 3.70 8.25 34.91
C PRO A 106 4.92 9.19 34.88
N ASP A 107 6.08 8.70 34.41
CA ASP A 107 7.35 9.42 34.36
C ASP A 107 7.49 10.29 33.09
N PHE A 108 6.57 10.14 32.10
CA PHE A 108 6.64 10.80 30.81
C PHE A 108 5.31 11.47 30.39
N PRO A 109 4.73 12.37 31.23
CA PRO A 109 3.46 13.00 30.91
C PRO A 109 3.54 13.82 29.61
N GLN A 110 4.69 14.47 29.35
CA GLN A 110 4.91 15.22 28.12
C GLN A 110 4.86 14.34 26.86
N ALA A 111 5.32 13.10 26.93
CA ALA A 111 5.25 12.17 25.81
C ALA A 111 3.80 11.77 25.46
N LEU A 112 2.89 11.78 26.45
CA LEU A 112 1.46 11.61 26.24
C LEU A 112 0.81 12.89 25.67
N GLU A 113 1.14 14.05 26.20
CA GLU A 113 0.66 15.34 25.66
C GLU A 113 1.07 15.53 24.19
N ASN A 114 2.27 15.07 23.81
CA ASN A 114 2.76 15.13 22.45
C ASN A 114 1.93 14.31 21.46
N THR A 115 1.14 13.32 21.89
CA THR A 115 0.18 12.64 21.01
C THR A 115 -0.93 13.58 20.52
N GLY A 116 -1.42 14.46 21.41
CA GLY A 116 -2.37 15.52 21.06
C GLY A 116 -1.74 16.56 20.15
N LEU A 117 -0.50 16.99 20.47
CA LEU A 117 0.25 17.91 19.63
C LEU A 117 0.42 17.38 18.19
N ILE A 118 0.79 16.10 18.04
CA ILE A 118 0.90 15.47 16.71
C ILE A 118 -0.45 15.44 16.00
N ALA A 119 -1.55 15.13 16.71
CA ALA A 119 -2.88 15.16 16.12
C ALA A 119 -3.25 16.56 15.60
N ASP A 120 -2.93 17.61 16.36
CA ASP A 120 -3.18 19.01 15.99
C ASP A 120 -2.30 19.47 14.80
N MET A 121 -1.11 18.90 14.64
CA MET A 121 -0.23 19.13 13.48
C MET A 121 -0.73 18.44 12.21
N CYS A 122 -1.55 17.39 12.32
CA CYS A 122 -2.07 16.65 11.19
C CYS A 122 -3.37 17.28 10.66
N ASN A 123 -3.33 17.75 9.41
CA ASN A 123 -4.51 18.30 8.73
C ASN A 123 -4.60 17.70 7.32
N VAL A 124 -5.11 16.47 7.25
CA VAL A 124 -5.22 15.72 5.99
C VAL A 124 -6.68 15.69 5.55
N GLU A 125 -6.95 16.27 4.40
CA GLU A 125 -8.23 16.14 3.70
C GLU A 125 -8.11 15.08 2.61
N LEU A 126 -8.97 14.05 2.67
CA LEU A 126 -9.01 13.00 1.67
C LEU A 126 -10.00 13.38 0.57
N GLU A 127 -9.50 13.58 -0.63
CA GLU A 127 -10.31 13.87 -1.82
C GLU A 127 -10.79 12.54 -2.44
N PHE A 128 -11.99 12.08 -2.05
CA PHE A 128 -12.55 10.80 -2.52
C PHE A 128 -13.04 10.82 -3.96
N ASP A 129 -13.35 12.00 -4.49
CA ASP A 129 -13.94 12.16 -5.83
C ASP A 129 -12.93 12.41 -6.94
N GLN A 130 -11.63 12.40 -6.62
CA GLN A 130 -10.55 12.61 -7.59
C GLN A 130 -9.74 11.34 -7.83
N ALA A 131 -9.74 10.87 -9.07
CA ALA A 131 -8.85 9.81 -9.51
C ALA A 131 -7.49 10.42 -9.92
N HIS A 132 -6.47 10.27 -9.10
CA HIS A 132 -5.10 10.70 -9.39
C HIS A 132 -4.38 9.66 -10.29
N LEU A 133 -4.77 9.60 -11.56
CA LEU A 133 -4.11 8.74 -12.53
C LEU A 133 -2.94 9.48 -13.20
N PRO A 134 -1.79 8.82 -13.41
CA PRO A 134 -0.70 9.40 -14.17
C PRO A 134 -1.13 9.67 -15.60
N LYS A 135 -0.66 10.76 -16.17
CA LYS A 135 -0.86 11.06 -17.61
C LYS A 135 0.23 10.36 -18.41
N TYR A 136 -0.17 9.54 -19.37
CA TYR A 136 0.75 8.93 -20.31
C TYR A 136 1.21 9.96 -21.37
N PRO A 137 2.51 10.10 -21.66
CA PRO A 137 3.01 11.00 -22.69
C PRO A 137 2.74 10.39 -24.08
N THR A 138 1.61 10.73 -24.67
CA THR A 138 1.24 10.27 -26.00
C THR A 138 2.10 10.95 -27.08
N PRO A 139 2.41 10.25 -28.21
CA PRO A 139 3.11 10.86 -29.32
C PRO A 139 2.31 12.05 -29.90
N ASP A 140 3.02 13.10 -30.30
CA ASP A 140 2.46 14.29 -31.00
C ASP A 140 1.31 14.99 -30.25
N GLY A 141 1.13 14.74 -28.94
CA GLY A 141 0.08 15.34 -28.14
C GLY A 141 -1.33 14.81 -28.47
N VAL A 142 -1.45 13.65 -29.09
CA VAL A 142 -2.74 12.97 -29.36
C VAL A 142 -3.44 12.67 -28.02
N VAL A 143 -4.76 12.79 -27.98
CA VAL A 143 -5.55 12.45 -26.78
C VAL A 143 -5.38 10.97 -26.42
N ALA A 144 -5.26 10.67 -25.13
CA ALA A 144 -4.98 9.31 -24.65
C ALA A 144 -6.01 8.27 -25.14
N ASP A 145 -7.29 8.63 -25.19
CA ASP A 145 -8.36 7.76 -25.70
C ASP A 145 -8.19 7.41 -27.19
N GLU A 146 -7.82 8.40 -28.00
CA GLU A 146 -7.58 8.19 -29.44
C GLU A 146 -6.35 7.32 -29.65
N TYR A 147 -5.29 7.57 -28.89
CA TYR A 147 -4.06 6.78 -29.00
C TYR A 147 -4.28 5.34 -28.54
N LEU A 148 -4.98 5.12 -27.43
CA LEU A 148 -5.36 3.80 -26.95
C LEU A 148 -6.20 3.06 -28.00
N SER A 149 -7.24 3.72 -28.53
CA SER A 149 -8.12 3.16 -29.55
C SER A 149 -7.33 2.73 -30.78
N LYS A 150 -6.42 3.57 -31.25
CA LYS A 150 -5.54 3.25 -32.39
C LYS A 150 -4.73 1.99 -32.13
N LEU A 151 -4.05 1.90 -30.99
CA LEU A 151 -3.25 0.73 -30.60
C LEU A 151 -4.09 -0.54 -30.50
N CYS A 152 -5.28 -0.45 -29.90
CA CYS A 152 -6.20 -1.58 -29.80
C CYS A 152 -6.66 -2.07 -31.17
N TRP A 153 -7.04 -1.18 -32.10
CA TRP A 153 -7.45 -1.57 -33.45
C TRP A 153 -6.31 -2.10 -34.32
N GLU A 154 -5.09 -1.62 -34.11
CA GLU A 154 -3.90 -2.18 -34.76
C GLU A 154 -3.64 -3.60 -34.25
N GLY A 155 -3.70 -3.81 -32.93
CA GLY A 155 -3.57 -5.13 -32.31
C GLY A 155 -4.70 -6.08 -32.67
N PHE A 156 -5.92 -5.58 -32.80
CA PHE A 156 -7.09 -6.36 -33.21
C PHE A 156 -6.89 -7.06 -34.56
N LYS A 157 -6.35 -6.36 -35.57
CA LYS A 157 -6.05 -6.96 -36.87
C LYS A 157 -5.10 -8.15 -36.77
N ASN A 158 -4.18 -8.11 -35.84
CA ASN A 158 -3.19 -9.18 -35.63
C ASN A 158 -3.76 -10.35 -34.82
N ARG A 159 -4.58 -10.04 -33.80
CA ARG A 159 -5.14 -11.05 -32.90
C ARG A 159 -6.39 -11.74 -33.43
N TYR A 160 -7.19 -11.02 -34.24
CA TYR A 160 -8.41 -11.51 -34.87
C TYR A 160 -8.33 -11.41 -36.40
N PRO A 161 -7.47 -12.20 -37.06
CA PRO A 161 -7.29 -12.14 -38.54
C PRO A 161 -8.56 -12.56 -39.30
N ARG A 162 -9.49 -13.25 -38.62
CA ARG A 162 -10.84 -13.58 -39.10
C ARG A 162 -11.85 -12.94 -38.15
N ALA A 163 -11.83 -11.62 -38.11
CA ALA A 163 -12.71 -10.87 -37.20
C ALA A 163 -14.18 -11.26 -37.40
N THR A 164 -14.86 -11.40 -36.28
CA THR A 164 -16.33 -11.55 -36.22
C THR A 164 -16.93 -10.25 -35.76
N SER A 165 -18.18 -9.96 -36.13
CA SER A 165 -18.91 -8.80 -35.60
C SER A 165 -18.92 -8.81 -34.07
N GLN A 166 -19.02 -9.97 -33.43
CA GLN A 166 -18.98 -10.12 -31.98
C GLN A 166 -17.68 -9.57 -31.38
N ALA A 167 -16.53 -9.84 -32.01
CA ALA A 167 -15.23 -9.37 -31.50
C ALA A 167 -15.08 -7.86 -31.68
N GLU A 168 -15.53 -7.32 -32.83
CA GLU A 168 -15.53 -5.88 -33.08
C GLU A 168 -16.45 -5.12 -32.12
N ASP A 169 -17.68 -5.61 -31.93
CA ASP A 169 -18.66 -5.00 -31.04
C ASP A 169 -18.17 -5.01 -29.58
N ARG A 170 -17.53 -6.10 -29.17
CA ARG A 170 -16.95 -6.19 -27.83
C ARG A 170 -15.78 -5.20 -27.64
N LEU A 171 -14.87 -5.06 -28.60
CA LEU A 171 -13.80 -4.09 -28.49
C LEU A 171 -14.34 -2.65 -28.44
N ARG A 172 -15.34 -2.30 -29.28
CA ARG A 172 -16.00 -0.98 -29.23
C ARG A 172 -16.58 -0.70 -27.85
N TYR A 173 -17.34 -1.64 -27.33
CA TYR A 173 -17.94 -1.53 -26.01
C TYR A 173 -16.89 -1.31 -24.90
N GLU A 174 -15.82 -2.10 -24.88
CA GLU A 174 -14.76 -1.93 -23.90
C GLU A 174 -14.06 -0.57 -24.01
N LEU A 175 -13.75 -0.11 -25.22
CA LEU A 175 -13.15 1.21 -25.45
C LEU A 175 -14.09 2.37 -25.01
N GLU A 176 -15.40 2.25 -25.25
CA GLU A 176 -16.39 3.23 -24.76
C GLU A 176 -16.42 3.29 -23.24
N VAL A 177 -16.40 2.16 -22.56
CA VAL A 177 -16.35 2.09 -21.09
C VAL A 177 -15.06 2.69 -20.56
N ILE A 178 -13.90 2.35 -21.15
CA ILE A 178 -12.58 2.88 -20.75
C ILE A 178 -12.55 4.40 -20.89
N GLN A 179 -13.07 4.93 -22.00
CA GLN A 179 -13.18 6.36 -22.25
C GLN A 179 -14.12 7.04 -21.23
N HIS A 180 -15.31 6.49 -21.02
CA HIS A 180 -16.29 7.05 -20.10
C HIS A 180 -15.79 7.10 -18.63
N THR A 181 -14.98 6.13 -18.26
CA THR A 181 -14.37 6.05 -16.93
C THR A 181 -13.02 6.78 -16.81
N ASN A 182 -12.51 7.39 -17.89
CA ASN A 182 -11.23 8.11 -17.96
C ASN A 182 -9.99 7.24 -17.65
N PHE A 183 -10.05 5.94 -17.93
CA PHE A 183 -8.94 5.01 -17.65
C PHE A 183 -7.93 4.84 -18.79
N ALA A 184 -8.06 5.52 -19.93
CA ALA A 184 -7.17 5.34 -21.07
C ALA A 184 -5.68 5.51 -20.72
N ASN A 185 -5.34 6.53 -19.93
CA ASN A 185 -3.95 6.72 -19.45
C ASN A 185 -3.42 5.53 -18.66
N TYR A 186 -4.26 4.91 -17.81
CA TYR A 186 -3.88 3.73 -17.05
C TYR A 186 -3.56 2.54 -17.95
N PHE A 187 -4.42 2.29 -18.95
CA PHE A 187 -4.18 1.25 -19.96
C PHE A 187 -2.88 1.48 -20.73
N LEU A 188 -2.60 2.73 -21.12
CA LEU A 188 -1.38 3.09 -21.84
C LEU A 188 -0.12 2.91 -21.00
N VAL A 189 -0.14 3.27 -19.73
CA VAL A 189 0.99 3.04 -18.81
C VAL A 189 1.28 1.54 -18.67
N VAL A 190 0.24 0.72 -18.48
CA VAL A 190 0.41 -0.74 -18.41
C VAL A 190 0.90 -1.32 -19.72
N TRP A 191 0.38 -0.84 -20.85
CA TRP A 191 0.82 -1.25 -22.18
C TRP A 191 2.31 -0.93 -22.40
N ASP A 192 2.77 0.25 -22.03
CA ASP A 192 4.17 0.66 -22.20
C ASP A 192 5.12 -0.23 -21.39
N ILE A 193 4.76 -0.54 -20.14
CA ILE A 193 5.51 -1.49 -19.30
C ILE A 193 5.60 -2.86 -19.99
N ILE A 194 4.48 -3.38 -20.48
CA ILE A 194 4.44 -4.70 -21.14
C ILE A 194 5.15 -4.67 -22.49
N ASP A 195 5.09 -3.57 -23.22
CA ASP A 195 5.82 -3.42 -24.47
C ASP A 195 7.33 -3.40 -24.25
N PHE A 196 7.80 -2.71 -23.20
CA PHE A 196 9.20 -2.78 -22.77
C PHE A 196 9.60 -4.23 -22.41
N VAL A 197 8.83 -4.89 -21.55
CA VAL A 197 9.08 -6.28 -21.13
C VAL A 197 9.17 -7.23 -22.32
N ARG A 198 8.31 -7.05 -23.33
CA ARG A 198 8.33 -7.84 -24.58
C ARG A 198 9.59 -7.58 -25.39
N ARG A 199 9.97 -6.31 -25.55
CA ARG A 199 11.18 -5.94 -26.31
C ARG A 199 12.44 -6.49 -25.68
N GLU A 200 12.50 -6.54 -24.35
CA GLU A 200 13.63 -7.12 -23.61
C GLU A 200 13.57 -8.66 -23.52
N GLY A 201 12.56 -9.31 -24.09
CA GLY A 201 12.44 -10.77 -24.06
C GLY A 201 12.16 -11.35 -22.65
N ILE A 202 11.65 -10.53 -21.73
CA ILE A 202 11.32 -10.92 -20.38
C ILE A 202 9.98 -11.67 -20.38
N MET A 203 9.91 -12.82 -19.72
CA MET A 203 8.66 -13.57 -19.57
C MET A 203 7.71 -12.83 -18.62
N TYR A 204 6.45 -12.68 -19.02
CA TYR A 204 5.41 -12.05 -18.21
C TYR A 204 4.10 -12.81 -18.27
N GLY A 205 3.25 -12.58 -17.29
CA GLY A 205 1.91 -13.17 -17.23
C GLY A 205 0.95 -12.22 -16.50
N VAL A 206 -0.30 -12.24 -16.92
CA VAL A 206 -1.38 -11.44 -16.35
C VAL A 206 -2.22 -12.28 -15.39
N ARG A 207 -2.57 -11.70 -14.25
CA ARG A 207 -3.43 -12.33 -13.23
C ARG A 207 -4.76 -11.59 -13.11
N GLY A 208 -5.76 -12.30 -12.61
CA GLY A 208 -7.05 -11.73 -12.25
C GLY A 208 -7.94 -11.38 -13.44
N SER A 209 -8.78 -10.37 -13.26
CA SER A 209 -9.83 -9.99 -14.22
C SER A 209 -9.31 -9.39 -15.53
N ALA A 210 -8.07 -8.94 -15.59
CA ALA A 210 -7.47 -8.37 -16.81
C ALA A 210 -7.53 -9.30 -18.03
N ALA A 211 -7.52 -10.64 -17.80
CA ALA A 211 -7.69 -11.62 -18.87
C ALA A 211 -9.08 -11.58 -19.54
N GLY A 212 -10.08 -10.92 -18.92
CA GLY A 212 -11.42 -10.75 -19.47
C GLY A 212 -11.58 -9.65 -20.51
N SER A 213 -10.54 -8.85 -20.79
CA SER A 213 -10.61 -7.69 -21.69
C SER A 213 -10.06 -7.99 -23.08
N VAL A 214 -10.88 -7.76 -24.11
CA VAL A 214 -10.46 -7.79 -25.53
C VAL A 214 -9.47 -6.65 -25.81
N ALA A 215 -9.64 -5.49 -25.21
CA ALA A 215 -8.70 -4.37 -25.37
C ALA A 215 -7.29 -4.76 -24.87
N LEU A 216 -7.19 -5.39 -23.68
CA LEU A 216 -5.91 -5.86 -23.15
C LEU A 216 -5.30 -7.02 -23.97
N TYR A 217 -6.14 -7.87 -24.55
CA TYR A 217 -5.69 -8.91 -25.49
C TYR A 217 -5.13 -8.30 -26.79
N CYS A 218 -5.81 -7.31 -27.35
CA CYS A 218 -5.33 -6.59 -28.53
C CYS A 218 -4.02 -5.84 -28.28
N LEU A 219 -3.87 -5.21 -27.11
CA LEU A 219 -2.64 -4.55 -26.70
C LEU A 219 -1.48 -5.52 -26.42
N GLY A 220 -1.74 -6.82 -26.39
CA GLY A 220 -0.75 -7.85 -26.07
C GLY A 220 -0.36 -7.86 -24.61
N ILE A 221 -1.16 -7.28 -23.71
CA ILE A 221 -0.99 -7.32 -22.27
C ILE A 221 -1.33 -8.72 -21.75
N THR A 222 -2.40 -9.33 -22.26
CA THR A 222 -2.73 -10.74 -22.02
C THR A 222 -2.61 -11.57 -23.27
N ASN A 223 -2.30 -12.86 -23.13
CA ASN A 223 -2.32 -13.85 -24.21
C ASN A 223 -3.57 -14.75 -24.18
N VAL A 224 -4.47 -14.52 -23.23
CA VAL A 224 -5.75 -15.25 -23.11
C VAL A 224 -6.80 -14.52 -23.94
N ASP A 225 -7.40 -15.19 -24.93
CA ASP A 225 -8.53 -14.64 -25.69
C ASP A 225 -9.81 -14.69 -24.83
N PRO A 226 -10.35 -13.56 -24.39
CA PRO A 226 -11.52 -13.57 -23.53
C PRO A 226 -12.78 -14.07 -24.21
N LEU A 227 -12.88 -14.01 -25.54
CA LEU A 227 -14.04 -14.52 -26.27
C LEU A 227 -14.02 -16.06 -26.38
N GLU A 228 -12.84 -16.64 -26.61
CA GLU A 228 -12.66 -18.11 -26.62
C GLU A 228 -13.06 -18.73 -25.29
N TYR A 229 -12.65 -18.12 -24.17
CA TYR A 229 -12.93 -18.61 -22.83
C TYR A 229 -14.19 -18.01 -22.18
N ARG A 230 -14.98 -17.22 -22.91
CA ARG A 230 -16.22 -16.56 -22.44
C ARG A 230 -16.02 -15.77 -21.15
N LEU A 231 -14.92 -15.05 -21.05
CA LEU A 231 -14.60 -14.23 -19.88
C LEU A 231 -15.38 -12.92 -19.90
N VAL A 232 -15.69 -12.42 -18.70
CA VAL A 232 -16.49 -11.19 -18.47
C VAL A 232 -15.55 -10.01 -18.28
N PHE A 233 -15.87 -8.89 -18.95
CA PHE A 233 -15.08 -7.64 -18.85
C PHE A 233 -15.39 -6.86 -17.58
N GLU A 234 -16.64 -6.88 -17.15
CA GLU A 234 -17.18 -6.08 -16.05
C GLU A 234 -16.81 -6.57 -14.64
N ARG A 235 -15.91 -7.52 -14.53
CA ARG A 235 -15.52 -8.10 -13.26
C ARG A 235 -14.20 -7.54 -12.74
#